data_989bd310219ee233b1c32e8f4a58754c
#
_entry.id   989bd310219ee233b1c32e8f4a58754c
#
_cell.length_a   1.000
_cell.length_b   1.000
_cell.length_c   1.000
_cell.angle_alpha   90.00
_cell.angle_beta   90.00
_cell.angle_gamma   90.00
#
_symmetry.space_group_name_H-M   'P 1'
#
loop_
_entity.id
_entity.type
_entity.pdbx_description
1 polymer ?
#
loop_
_entity_poly.entity_id
_entity_poly.type
_entity_poly.pdbx_seq_one_letter_code
_entity_poly.pdbx_strand_id
1 'polypeptide(L)'
;MLIYYSLLPEFYTMIYVSPDNVAERFMRYVQVDTQSDPTSTAHPSSEKQKDLSKILHRELLGMGITDATTDEYGYVYATITGNSDKKNIPAICFCAHVDTAPDCSGTNVKPIHHRYYDGAIIVLPDDTSQVLSISASPYLKEHLNHGIITASGLTLLGADDKSGVAAVMEAALYFMQNPSVKHGDIKILFTPDEEVGQGTAKVDMQKLGAQFGYTLDGGEAGSLEDETFSAGAATITISGIIVHPGYAKNKLVNALKIAGAVLDALPKNEWSPETTSDREGFVHPVAVNGIAEKATIQFIVRDFAVAGLQQHHDRLKKIAAEVVAGFSGATMEYTIKEQYRNMKEVLDQHPQVVAYAEAAIQRAGLTVKKESIRGGTDGSRFSYIGMPCPNIFTGMQNIHSKLEWIGTKDMAKAAETIVHLSMIWEEKS
;
A
#
# COMPACT_ATOMS: atom_id res chain seq x y z
N MET A 1 5.35 45.70 33.06
CA MET A 1 4.05 45.58 32.37
C MET A 1 4.30 44.71 31.16
N LEU A 2 4.20 43.39 31.36
CA LEU A 2 4.37 42.37 30.32
C LEU A 2 3.04 42.20 29.63
N ILE A 3 2.97 42.54 28.36
CA ILE A 3 1.80 42.36 27.53
C ILE A 3 1.82 40.88 27.08
N TYR A 4 0.94 40.07 27.66
CA TYR A 4 0.61 38.76 27.11
C TYR A 4 -0.20 38.94 25.82
N TYR A 5 0.42 38.70 24.68
CA TYR A 5 -0.36 38.44 23.45
C TYR A 5 -1.00 37.08 23.61
N SER A 6 -2.29 37.05 23.88
CA SER A 6 -3.12 35.87 23.76
C SER A 6 -3.15 35.48 22.28
N LEU A 7 -2.51 34.37 21.94
CA LEU A 7 -2.73 33.66 20.66
C LEU A 7 -4.20 33.24 20.65
N LEU A 8 -5.05 33.98 19.95
CA LEU A 8 -6.39 33.51 19.58
C LEU A 8 -6.18 32.30 18.69
N PRO A 9 -6.90 31.18 18.87
CA PRO A 9 -6.84 30.07 17.94
C PRO A 9 -7.26 30.58 16.55
N GLU A 10 -6.41 30.37 15.55
CA GLU A 10 -6.78 30.60 14.16
C GLU A 10 -8.07 29.79 13.91
N PHE A 11 -9.18 30.47 13.58
CA PHE A 11 -10.43 29.83 13.20
C PHE A 11 -10.22 29.23 11.80
N TYR A 12 -9.76 27.98 11.76
CA TYR A 12 -9.75 27.23 10.50
C TYR A 12 -11.19 27.00 10.04
N THR A 13 -11.45 27.19 8.77
CA THR A 13 -12.71 26.79 8.16
C THR A 13 -12.95 25.30 8.44
N MET A 14 -14.05 24.97 9.12
CA MET A 14 -14.38 23.57 9.39
C MET A 14 -14.71 22.90 8.06
N ILE A 15 -13.82 22.04 7.61
CA ILE A 15 -14.06 21.15 6.47
C ILE A 15 -14.91 20.00 6.98
N TYR A 16 -15.97 19.66 6.25
CA TYR A 16 -16.81 18.53 6.60
C TYR A 16 -17.13 17.70 5.36
N VAL A 17 -16.79 16.42 5.41
CA VAL A 17 -17.19 15.40 4.44
C VAL A 17 -18.14 14.44 5.13
N SER A 18 -19.28 14.16 4.48
CA SER A 18 -20.29 13.26 5.04
C SER A 18 -19.81 11.81 5.08
N PRO A 19 -19.74 11.15 6.25
CA PRO A 19 -19.45 9.72 6.34
C PRO A 19 -20.42 8.84 5.55
N ASP A 20 -21.69 9.23 5.42
CA ASP A 20 -22.67 8.47 4.63
C ASP A 20 -22.39 8.58 3.12
N ASN A 21 -22.01 9.76 2.62
CA ASN A 21 -21.71 9.95 1.19
C ASN A 21 -20.49 9.14 0.77
N VAL A 22 -19.40 9.23 1.55
CA VAL A 22 -18.18 8.44 1.25
C VAL A 22 -18.46 6.93 1.36
N ALA A 23 -19.28 6.50 2.32
CA ALA A 23 -19.67 5.10 2.47
C ALA A 23 -20.49 4.60 1.25
N GLU A 24 -21.44 5.39 0.76
CA GLU A 24 -22.23 5.04 -0.44
C GLU A 24 -21.34 4.93 -1.69
N ARG A 25 -20.39 5.85 -1.86
CA ARG A 25 -19.41 5.81 -2.94
C ARG A 25 -18.51 4.57 -2.83
N PHE A 26 -17.93 4.34 -1.68
CA PHE A 26 -17.09 3.18 -1.38
C PHE A 26 -17.81 1.85 -1.64
N MET A 27 -19.04 1.70 -1.12
CA MET A 27 -19.84 0.48 -1.33
C MET A 27 -20.15 0.20 -2.81
N ARG A 28 -20.23 1.23 -3.66
CA ARG A 28 -20.36 1.04 -5.12
C ARG A 28 -19.07 0.53 -5.74
N TYR A 29 -17.92 1.06 -5.29
CA TYR A 29 -16.60 0.71 -5.85
C TYR A 29 -16.18 -0.71 -5.47
N VAL A 30 -16.41 -1.15 -4.23
CA VAL A 30 -16.00 -2.49 -3.80
C VAL A 30 -16.77 -3.62 -4.49
N GLN A 31 -17.94 -3.34 -5.06
CA GLN A 31 -18.70 -4.32 -5.84
C GLN A 31 -18.14 -4.57 -7.25
N VAL A 32 -17.21 -3.73 -7.71
CA VAL A 32 -16.50 -3.94 -8.97
C VAL A 32 -15.33 -4.88 -8.72
N ASP A 33 -15.30 -6.02 -9.38
CA ASP A 33 -14.17 -6.95 -9.28
C ASP A 33 -12.94 -6.38 -10.01
N THR A 34 -11.88 -6.14 -9.25
CA THR A 34 -10.63 -5.54 -9.75
C THR A 34 -9.40 -6.31 -9.28
N GLN A 35 -9.57 -7.58 -8.86
CA GLN A 35 -8.48 -8.39 -8.33
C GLN A 35 -7.32 -8.50 -9.31
N SER A 36 -6.11 -8.22 -8.85
CA SER A 36 -4.86 -8.40 -9.59
C SER A 36 -4.47 -9.87 -9.73
N ASP A 37 -3.61 -10.19 -10.71
CA ASP A 37 -3.13 -11.55 -10.97
C ASP A 37 -1.60 -11.61 -10.91
N PRO A 38 -1.01 -12.16 -9.83
CA PRO A 38 0.44 -12.23 -9.68
C PRO A 38 1.14 -13.18 -10.69
N THR A 39 0.37 -13.98 -11.41
CA THR A 39 0.91 -14.90 -12.43
C THR A 39 0.92 -14.30 -13.83
N SER A 40 0.21 -13.20 -14.03
CA SER A 40 0.11 -12.51 -15.32
C SER A 40 1.39 -11.73 -15.64
N THR A 41 1.73 -11.70 -16.92
CA THR A 41 2.79 -10.82 -17.45
C THR A 41 2.23 -9.60 -18.19
N ALA A 42 0.90 -9.49 -18.28
CA ALA A 42 0.21 -8.33 -18.84
C ALA A 42 0.23 -7.14 -17.86
N HIS A 43 -0.09 -5.95 -18.37
CA HIS A 43 -0.31 -4.76 -17.56
C HIS A 43 -1.56 -4.00 -18.09
N PRO A 44 -2.62 -3.83 -17.29
CA PRO A 44 -2.75 -4.37 -15.94
C PRO A 44 -2.74 -5.90 -15.93
N SER A 45 -2.40 -6.48 -14.80
CA SER A 45 -2.31 -7.94 -14.63
C SER A 45 -3.65 -8.64 -14.87
N SER A 46 -4.76 -7.92 -14.68
CA SER A 46 -6.11 -8.34 -15.05
C SER A 46 -6.91 -7.19 -15.66
N GLU A 47 -7.54 -7.43 -16.81
CA GLU A 47 -8.32 -6.41 -17.54
C GLU A 47 -9.52 -5.86 -16.76
N LYS A 48 -10.07 -6.62 -15.80
CA LYS A 48 -11.22 -6.22 -14.98
C LYS A 48 -10.94 -4.99 -14.10
N GLN A 49 -9.69 -4.68 -13.80
CA GLN A 49 -9.30 -3.46 -13.09
C GLN A 49 -9.75 -2.20 -13.85
N LYS A 50 -9.72 -2.24 -15.18
CA LYS A 50 -10.16 -1.12 -16.03
C LYS A 50 -11.64 -0.80 -15.89
N ASP A 51 -12.46 -1.69 -15.34
CA ASP A 51 -13.88 -1.42 -15.18
C ASP A 51 -14.14 -0.38 -14.09
N LEU A 52 -13.38 -0.42 -12.99
CA LEU A 52 -13.41 0.66 -12.00
C LEU A 52 -12.80 1.95 -12.57
N SER A 53 -11.67 1.87 -13.26
CA SER A 53 -11.05 3.04 -13.92
C SER A 53 -12.02 3.79 -14.83
N LYS A 54 -12.85 3.08 -15.60
CA LYS A 54 -13.89 3.68 -16.46
C LYS A 54 -15.00 4.37 -15.66
N ILE A 55 -15.35 3.84 -14.49
CA ILE A 55 -16.34 4.45 -13.58
C ILE A 55 -15.77 5.75 -13.02
N LEU A 56 -14.55 5.72 -12.49
CA LEU A 56 -13.87 6.87 -11.90
C LEU A 56 -13.69 7.99 -12.93
N HIS A 57 -13.22 7.67 -14.12
CA HIS A 57 -13.11 8.63 -15.23
C HIS A 57 -14.45 9.32 -15.51
N ARG A 58 -15.54 8.57 -15.65
CA ARG A 58 -16.88 9.15 -15.90
C ARG A 58 -17.36 10.02 -14.74
N GLU A 59 -17.12 9.60 -13.50
CA GLU A 59 -17.50 10.39 -12.32
C GLU A 59 -16.71 11.70 -12.24
N LEU A 60 -15.40 11.70 -12.52
CA LEU A 60 -14.57 12.92 -12.57
C LEU A 60 -15.07 13.90 -13.62
N LEU A 61 -15.37 13.40 -14.83
CA LEU A 61 -15.99 14.24 -15.88
C LEU A 61 -17.34 14.79 -15.43
N GLY A 62 -18.17 13.95 -14.76
CA GLY A 62 -19.47 14.36 -14.21
C GLY A 62 -19.37 15.42 -13.12
N MET A 63 -18.27 15.48 -12.38
CA MET A 63 -17.97 16.54 -11.40
C MET A 63 -17.50 17.84 -12.07
N GLY A 64 -17.21 17.85 -13.39
CA GLY A 64 -16.71 18.99 -14.12
C GLY A 64 -15.20 19.06 -14.27
N ILE A 65 -14.49 18.00 -13.88
CA ILE A 65 -13.01 17.87 -14.07
C ILE A 65 -12.77 17.35 -15.48
N THR A 66 -12.68 18.29 -16.44
CA THR A 66 -12.80 18.01 -17.88
C THR A 66 -11.54 17.44 -18.52
N ASP A 67 -10.38 17.49 -17.86
CA ASP A 67 -9.12 16.91 -18.31
C ASP A 67 -8.93 15.44 -17.85
N ALA A 68 -9.91 14.89 -17.12
CA ALA A 68 -9.86 13.50 -16.71
C ALA A 68 -9.69 12.56 -17.91
N THR A 69 -8.74 11.64 -17.83
CA THR A 69 -8.42 10.69 -18.90
C THR A 69 -8.08 9.34 -18.32
N THR A 70 -8.32 8.29 -19.09
CA THR A 70 -7.84 6.92 -18.79
C THR A 70 -6.94 6.48 -19.93
N ASP A 71 -5.78 5.90 -19.61
CA ASP A 71 -4.88 5.37 -20.63
C ASP A 71 -5.16 3.89 -20.94
N GLU A 72 -4.38 3.32 -21.85
CA GLU A 72 -4.51 1.93 -22.29
C GLU A 72 -4.22 0.89 -21.17
N TYR A 73 -3.48 1.29 -20.14
CA TYR A 73 -3.14 0.46 -18.99
C TYR A 73 -4.16 0.54 -17.86
N GLY A 74 -5.10 1.49 -17.94
CA GLY A 74 -6.14 1.68 -16.92
C GLY A 74 -5.79 2.72 -15.86
N TYR A 75 -4.67 3.44 -15.97
CA TYR A 75 -4.41 4.59 -15.11
C TYR A 75 -5.42 5.70 -15.38
N VAL A 76 -5.92 6.31 -14.32
CA VAL A 76 -6.81 7.47 -14.41
C VAL A 76 -6.05 8.69 -13.95
N TYR A 77 -5.98 9.70 -14.81
CA TYR A 77 -5.34 11.00 -14.54
C TYR A 77 -6.40 12.09 -14.58
N ALA A 78 -6.34 13.02 -13.63
CA ALA A 78 -7.18 14.21 -13.64
C ALA A 78 -6.49 15.38 -12.92
N THR A 79 -6.91 16.61 -13.20
CA THR A 79 -6.40 17.81 -12.52
C THR A 79 -7.54 18.67 -12.05
N ILE A 80 -7.57 18.99 -10.77
CA ILE A 80 -8.35 20.11 -10.25
C ILE A 80 -7.45 21.33 -10.38
N THR A 81 -7.75 22.18 -11.35
CA THR A 81 -6.94 23.38 -11.66
C THR A 81 -6.93 24.34 -10.48
N GLY A 82 -5.74 24.78 -10.08
CA GLY A 82 -5.55 25.72 -8.98
C GLY A 82 -6.32 27.03 -9.18
N ASN A 83 -6.86 27.54 -8.08
CA ASN A 83 -7.67 28.76 -8.05
C ASN A 83 -7.05 29.87 -7.20
N SER A 84 -5.81 29.72 -6.76
CA SER A 84 -5.07 30.73 -6.02
C SER A 84 -4.49 31.81 -6.93
N ASP A 85 -4.39 33.03 -6.39
CA ASP A 85 -3.70 34.16 -7.06
C ASP A 85 -2.18 34.10 -6.86
N LYS A 86 -1.67 33.22 -6.00
CA LYS A 86 -0.24 33.00 -5.77
C LYS A 86 0.40 32.28 -6.96
N LYS A 87 1.69 32.56 -7.15
CA LYS A 87 2.49 31.92 -8.22
C LYS A 87 3.41 30.86 -7.62
N ASN A 88 3.74 29.87 -8.44
CA ASN A 88 4.70 28.81 -8.10
C ASN A 88 4.26 27.89 -6.95
N ILE A 89 2.96 27.73 -6.73
CA ILE A 89 2.46 26.67 -5.85
C ILE A 89 2.80 25.32 -6.48
N PRO A 90 3.50 24.42 -5.78
CA PRO A 90 3.80 23.09 -6.31
C PRO A 90 2.51 22.32 -6.63
N ALA A 91 2.45 21.66 -7.78
CA ALA A 91 1.39 20.70 -8.05
C ALA A 91 1.58 19.47 -7.17
N ILE A 92 0.53 19.06 -6.46
CA ILE A 92 0.54 17.89 -5.58
C ILE A 92 -0.39 16.80 -6.11
N CYS A 93 -0.02 15.55 -5.92
CA CYS A 93 -0.81 14.40 -6.35
C CYS A 93 -1.41 13.65 -5.16
N PHE A 94 -2.68 13.26 -5.27
CA PHE A 94 -3.27 12.22 -4.42
C PHE A 94 -3.46 10.97 -5.25
N CYS A 95 -2.92 9.86 -4.76
CA CYS A 95 -2.91 8.58 -5.44
C CYS A 95 -3.58 7.50 -4.59
N ALA A 96 -4.33 6.61 -5.23
CA ALA A 96 -4.91 5.41 -4.64
C ALA A 96 -4.94 4.31 -5.70
N HIS A 97 -4.88 3.03 -5.29
CA HIS A 97 -4.93 1.96 -6.27
C HIS A 97 -6.34 1.36 -6.44
N VAL A 98 -6.61 0.87 -7.64
CA VAL A 98 -7.93 0.33 -7.98
C VAL A 98 -8.02 -1.17 -7.80
N ASP A 99 -6.89 -1.88 -7.81
CA ASP A 99 -6.87 -3.32 -7.68
C ASP A 99 -7.08 -3.78 -6.24
N THR A 100 -7.32 -5.06 -6.08
CA THR A 100 -7.42 -5.72 -4.79
C THR A 100 -6.48 -6.91 -4.75
N ALA A 101 -6.03 -7.27 -3.55
CA ALA A 101 -5.08 -8.34 -3.29
C ALA A 101 -5.54 -9.70 -3.85
N PRO A 102 -4.59 -10.52 -4.35
CA PRO A 102 -4.89 -11.86 -4.82
C PRO A 102 -5.07 -12.90 -3.70
N ASP A 103 -4.75 -12.55 -2.45
CA ASP A 103 -4.73 -13.45 -1.30
C ASP A 103 -6.11 -13.99 -0.92
N CYS A 104 -7.15 -13.17 -1.13
CA CYS A 104 -8.54 -13.51 -0.87
C CYS A 104 -9.41 -13.06 -2.04
N SER A 105 -10.47 -13.82 -2.37
CA SER A 105 -11.34 -13.47 -3.49
C SER A 105 -11.94 -12.08 -3.36
N GLY A 106 -11.82 -11.28 -4.42
CA GLY A 106 -12.50 -9.98 -4.61
C GLY A 106 -13.71 -10.06 -5.55
N THR A 107 -14.18 -11.26 -5.89
CA THR A 107 -15.28 -11.46 -6.84
C THR A 107 -16.64 -11.50 -6.13
N ASN A 108 -17.61 -10.73 -6.60
CA ASN A 108 -18.96 -10.63 -6.02
C ASN A 108 -18.97 -10.17 -4.57
N VAL A 109 -18.18 -9.17 -4.25
CA VAL A 109 -18.16 -8.53 -2.92
C VAL A 109 -19.56 -8.01 -2.57
N LYS A 110 -20.04 -8.38 -1.38
CA LYS A 110 -21.32 -7.92 -0.81
C LYS A 110 -21.02 -7.06 0.42
N PRO A 111 -20.88 -5.73 0.27
CA PRO A 111 -20.60 -4.87 1.39
C PRO A 111 -21.82 -4.74 2.31
N ILE A 112 -21.59 -4.80 3.61
CA ILE A 112 -22.60 -4.68 4.65
C ILE A 112 -22.29 -3.43 5.48
N HIS A 113 -23.18 -2.44 5.43
CA HIS A 113 -23.06 -1.22 6.23
C HIS A 113 -23.74 -1.39 7.59
N HIS A 114 -22.96 -1.58 8.63
CA HIS A 114 -23.38 -1.51 10.03
C HIS A 114 -23.42 -0.04 10.43
N ARG A 115 -24.56 0.63 10.18
CA ARG A 115 -24.70 2.09 10.35
C ARG A 115 -24.42 2.59 11.76
N TYR A 116 -24.58 1.71 12.74
CA TYR A 116 -24.40 2.02 14.15
C TYR A 116 -23.81 0.81 14.87
N TYR A 117 -22.49 0.81 14.99
CA TYR A 117 -21.80 -0.28 15.66
C TYR A 117 -21.88 -0.10 17.18
N ASP A 118 -22.48 -1.06 17.87
CA ASP A 118 -22.75 -1.03 19.33
C ASP A 118 -21.69 -1.78 20.16
N GLY A 119 -20.66 -2.31 19.51
CA GLY A 119 -19.61 -3.12 20.17
C GLY A 119 -19.91 -4.62 20.22
N ALA A 120 -21.05 -5.05 19.68
CA ALA A 120 -21.38 -6.46 19.61
C ALA A 120 -20.46 -7.21 18.63
N ILE A 121 -20.35 -8.51 18.85
CA ILE A 121 -19.67 -9.41 17.91
C ILE A 121 -20.46 -9.45 16.60
N ILE A 122 -19.77 -9.27 15.47
CA ILE A 122 -20.34 -9.37 14.13
C ILE A 122 -20.01 -10.75 13.57
N VAL A 123 -21.02 -11.55 13.31
CA VAL A 123 -20.94 -12.82 12.58
C VAL A 123 -21.27 -12.55 11.13
N LEU A 124 -20.36 -12.83 10.20
CA LEU A 124 -20.57 -12.57 8.79
C LEU A 124 -21.56 -13.57 8.18
N PRO A 125 -22.60 -13.09 7.44
CA PRO A 125 -23.79 -13.93 7.17
C PRO A 125 -23.56 -15.05 6.17
N ASP A 126 -22.65 -14.91 5.21
CA ASP A 126 -22.40 -15.92 4.17
C ASP A 126 -21.36 -16.98 4.62
N ASP A 127 -20.59 -16.70 5.71
CA ASP A 127 -19.71 -17.66 6.37
C ASP A 127 -19.65 -17.36 7.87
N THR A 128 -20.48 -18.06 8.64
CA THR A 128 -20.64 -17.83 10.10
C THR A 128 -19.41 -18.21 10.94
N SER A 129 -18.40 -18.84 10.34
CA SER A 129 -17.09 -19.04 10.99
C SER A 129 -16.25 -17.76 11.01
N GLN A 130 -16.58 -16.79 10.16
CA GLN A 130 -15.93 -15.48 10.12
C GLN A 130 -16.58 -14.55 11.14
N VAL A 131 -15.83 -14.23 12.18
CA VAL A 131 -16.32 -13.47 13.33
C VAL A 131 -15.42 -12.28 13.59
N LEU A 132 -15.99 -11.08 13.52
CA LEU A 132 -15.29 -9.84 13.85
C LEU A 132 -15.66 -9.41 15.28
N SER A 133 -14.65 -9.14 16.12
CA SER A 133 -14.85 -8.74 17.51
C SER A 133 -13.77 -7.75 17.96
N ILE A 134 -14.08 -6.97 19.01
CA ILE A 134 -13.12 -6.04 19.62
C ILE A 134 -11.86 -6.77 20.17
N SER A 135 -12.00 -8.02 20.62
CA SER A 135 -10.85 -8.79 21.10
C SER A 135 -9.88 -9.19 19.97
N ALA A 136 -10.39 -9.44 18.76
CA ALA A 136 -9.59 -9.79 17.58
C ALA A 136 -9.15 -8.56 16.77
N SER A 137 -9.93 -7.50 16.81
CA SER A 137 -9.67 -6.23 16.12
C SER A 137 -9.93 -5.06 17.07
N PRO A 138 -8.94 -4.69 17.90
CA PRO A 138 -9.12 -3.71 18.99
C PRO A 138 -9.54 -2.32 18.52
N TYR A 139 -9.17 -1.92 17.31
CA TYR A 139 -9.52 -0.63 16.72
C TYR A 139 -11.03 -0.43 16.54
N LEU A 140 -11.83 -1.51 16.54
CA LEU A 140 -13.30 -1.41 16.56
C LEU A 140 -13.85 -0.58 17.74
N LYS A 141 -13.08 -0.45 18.84
CA LYS A 141 -13.50 0.39 19.99
C LYS A 141 -13.65 1.86 19.63
N GLU A 142 -12.84 2.35 18.70
CA GLU A 142 -12.86 3.73 18.24
C GLU A 142 -14.10 4.03 17.35
N HIS A 143 -14.79 2.96 16.94
CA HIS A 143 -15.97 3.03 16.07
C HIS A 143 -17.31 2.77 16.78
N LEU A 144 -17.30 2.71 18.12
CA LEU A 144 -18.55 2.63 18.88
C LEU A 144 -19.47 3.81 18.55
N ASN A 145 -20.73 3.50 18.25
CA ASN A 145 -21.76 4.47 17.81
C ASN A 145 -21.51 5.12 16.44
N HIS A 146 -20.59 4.58 15.63
CA HIS A 146 -20.30 5.03 14.27
C HIS A 146 -20.55 3.90 13.26
N GLY A 147 -20.63 4.28 11.99
CA GLY A 147 -20.78 3.32 10.91
C GLY A 147 -19.47 2.57 10.61
N ILE A 148 -19.58 1.26 10.40
CA ILE A 148 -18.50 0.43 9.83
C ILE A 148 -19.04 -0.38 8.66
N ILE A 149 -18.15 -0.79 7.76
CA ILE A 149 -18.51 -1.61 6.60
C ILE A 149 -17.64 -2.88 6.62
N THR A 150 -18.27 -4.03 6.38
CA THR A 150 -17.65 -5.36 6.26
C THR A 150 -18.05 -5.99 4.94
N ALA A 151 -17.34 -7.04 4.51
CA ALA A 151 -17.86 -7.99 3.52
C ALA A 151 -18.81 -9.00 4.18
N SER A 152 -19.39 -9.91 3.38
CA SER A 152 -20.34 -10.94 3.86
C SER A 152 -19.69 -12.22 4.42
N GLY A 153 -18.34 -12.35 4.32
CA GLY A 153 -17.57 -13.48 4.84
C GLY A 153 -17.00 -14.44 3.79
N LEU A 154 -17.36 -14.29 2.50
CA LEU A 154 -16.81 -15.12 1.42
C LEU A 154 -15.65 -14.48 0.68
N THR A 155 -15.55 -13.15 0.72
CA THR A 155 -14.58 -12.35 -0.01
C THR A 155 -13.86 -11.39 0.96
N LEU A 156 -12.74 -10.81 0.52
CA LEU A 156 -12.27 -9.55 1.10
C LEU A 156 -13.33 -8.47 0.89
N LEU A 157 -13.17 -7.31 1.54
CA LEU A 157 -14.03 -6.14 1.31
C LEU A 157 -13.52 -5.28 0.16
N GLY A 158 -12.21 -5.10 0.05
CA GLY A 158 -11.54 -4.18 -0.87
C GLY A 158 -11.46 -2.76 -0.30
N ALA A 159 -11.38 -2.63 1.03
CA ALA A 159 -11.05 -1.37 1.68
C ALA A 159 -9.64 -0.92 1.28
N ASP A 160 -8.73 -1.85 1.16
CA ASP A 160 -7.46 -1.75 0.48
C ASP A 160 -7.65 -1.91 -1.04
N ASP A 161 -7.56 -0.86 -1.91
CA ASP A 161 -7.47 0.56 -1.48
C ASP A 161 -8.63 1.37 -2.08
N LYS A 162 -9.81 0.75 -2.27
CA LYS A 162 -10.99 1.50 -2.75
C LYS A 162 -11.50 2.51 -1.73
N SER A 163 -11.02 2.45 -0.49
CA SER A 163 -11.27 3.48 0.52
C SER A 163 -10.49 4.76 0.22
N GLY A 164 -9.24 4.65 -0.18
CA GLY A 164 -8.45 5.78 -0.67
C GLY A 164 -9.03 6.36 -1.95
N VAL A 165 -9.43 5.49 -2.89
CA VAL A 165 -10.15 5.93 -4.10
C VAL A 165 -11.39 6.74 -3.73
N ALA A 166 -12.22 6.26 -2.80
CA ALA A 166 -13.44 6.96 -2.37
C ALA A 166 -13.11 8.30 -1.68
N ALA A 167 -12.07 8.35 -0.83
CA ALA A 167 -11.65 9.57 -0.15
C ALA A 167 -11.15 10.64 -1.13
N VAL A 168 -10.32 10.25 -2.12
CA VAL A 168 -9.86 11.16 -3.18
C VAL A 168 -11.03 11.70 -4.00
N MET A 169 -11.99 10.85 -4.37
CA MET A 169 -13.16 11.26 -5.14
C MET A 169 -14.10 12.19 -4.35
N GLU A 170 -14.27 11.98 -3.03
CA GLU A 170 -15.05 12.89 -2.18
C GLU A 170 -14.33 14.24 -1.98
N ALA A 171 -13.02 14.24 -1.83
CA ALA A 171 -12.24 15.48 -1.77
C ALA A 171 -12.33 16.25 -3.10
N ALA A 172 -12.26 15.55 -4.24
CA ALA A 172 -12.46 16.16 -5.56
C ALA A 172 -13.86 16.81 -5.69
N LEU A 173 -14.90 16.08 -5.29
CA LEU A 173 -16.27 16.63 -5.26
C LEU A 173 -16.37 17.86 -4.35
N TYR A 174 -15.71 17.82 -3.18
CA TYR A 174 -15.70 18.94 -2.24
C TYR A 174 -15.11 20.20 -2.89
N PHE A 175 -13.95 20.11 -3.56
CA PHE A 175 -13.34 21.26 -4.24
C PHE A 175 -14.24 21.81 -5.35
N MET A 176 -14.86 20.95 -6.15
CA MET A 176 -15.75 21.37 -7.23
C MET A 176 -17.00 22.08 -6.70
N GLN A 177 -17.49 21.71 -5.51
CA GLN A 177 -18.64 22.34 -4.86
C GLN A 177 -18.27 23.59 -4.04
N ASN A 178 -17.00 23.75 -3.68
CA ASN A 178 -16.51 24.86 -2.83
C ASN A 178 -15.37 25.66 -3.51
N PRO A 179 -15.66 26.39 -4.62
CA PRO A 179 -14.66 27.09 -5.42
C PRO A 179 -13.96 28.25 -4.70
N SER A 180 -14.43 28.61 -3.50
CA SER A 180 -13.78 29.62 -2.65
C SER A 180 -12.58 29.05 -1.86
N VAL A 181 -12.47 27.74 -1.71
CA VAL A 181 -11.35 27.09 -1.04
C VAL A 181 -10.11 27.21 -1.94
N LYS A 182 -9.09 27.93 -1.47
CA LYS A 182 -7.89 28.21 -2.24
C LYS A 182 -6.93 27.02 -2.24
N HIS A 183 -6.39 26.68 -3.40
CA HIS A 183 -5.44 25.58 -3.62
C HIS A 183 -4.62 25.81 -4.90
N GLY A 184 -3.45 25.17 -4.99
CA GLY A 184 -2.69 24.97 -6.24
C GLY A 184 -3.27 23.88 -7.11
N ASP A 185 -2.57 23.47 -8.15
CA ASP A 185 -2.99 22.32 -8.96
C ASP A 185 -2.98 21.04 -8.12
N ILE A 186 -4.12 20.36 -8.09
CA ILE A 186 -4.28 19.05 -7.45
C ILE A 186 -4.37 18.00 -8.54
N LYS A 187 -3.39 17.10 -8.58
CA LYS A 187 -3.38 15.95 -9.48
C LYS A 187 -4.03 14.76 -8.81
N ILE A 188 -4.83 14.04 -9.55
CA ILE A 188 -5.46 12.78 -9.13
C ILE A 188 -4.89 11.67 -10.00
N LEU A 189 -4.44 10.62 -9.35
CA LEU A 189 -3.93 9.42 -10.02
C LEU A 189 -4.56 8.19 -9.39
N PHE A 190 -5.18 7.34 -10.21
CA PHE A 190 -5.57 6.00 -9.78
C PHE A 190 -4.75 4.97 -10.55
N THR A 191 -4.12 4.04 -9.81
CA THR A 191 -3.17 3.06 -10.32
C THR A 191 -3.77 1.66 -10.34
N PRO A 192 -3.54 0.84 -11.37
CA PRO A 192 -3.72 -0.61 -11.32
C PRO A 192 -2.47 -1.30 -10.77
N ASP A 193 -2.60 -2.59 -10.38
CA ASP A 193 -1.49 -3.51 -10.08
C ASP A 193 -0.55 -3.10 -8.92
N GLU A 194 -1.01 -2.31 -7.95
CA GLU A 194 -0.24 -2.03 -6.74
C GLU A 194 0.08 -3.33 -6.01
N GLU A 195 -0.91 -4.17 -5.78
CA GLU A 195 -0.88 -5.41 -5.00
C GLU A 195 0.06 -6.50 -5.55
N VAL A 196 0.45 -6.35 -6.81
CA VAL A 196 1.49 -7.17 -7.44
C VAL A 196 2.79 -6.39 -7.66
N GLY A 197 2.90 -5.21 -7.03
CA GLY A 197 4.09 -4.37 -7.02
C GLY A 197 4.40 -3.71 -8.36
N GLN A 198 3.40 -3.46 -9.20
CA GLN A 198 3.54 -2.86 -10.53
C GLN A 198 2.79 -1.52 -10.68
N GLY A 199 2.20 -0.98 -9.60
CA GLY A 199 1.34 0.20 -9.64
C GLY A 199 1.97 1.42 -10.32
N THR A 200 3.27 1.63 -10.17
CA THR A 200 3.97 2.76 -10.80
C THR A 200 4.61 2.43 -12.15
N ALA A 201 4.55 1.17 -12.61
CA ALA A 201 5.40 0.67 -13.71
C ALA A 201 5.17 1.37 -15.05
N LYS A 202 3.95 1.88 -15.30
CA LYS A 202 3.56 2.53 -16.56
C LYS A 202 3.01 3.95 -16.37
N VAL A 203 3.17 4.53 -15.18
CA VAL A 203 2.75 5.92 -14.92
C VAL A 203 3.53 6.87 -15.81
N ASP A 204 2.83 7.72 -16.54
CA ASP A 204 3.41 8.84 -17.27
C ASP A 204 3.61 10.02 -16.32
N MET A 205 4.81 10.14 -15.77
CA MET A 205 5.17 11.19 -14.80
C MET A 205 5.15 12.59 -15.44
N GLN A 206 5.39 12.70 -16.76
CA GLN A 206 5.31 14.00 -17.45
C GLN A 206 3.86 14.44 -17.60
N LYS A 207 2.96 13.52 -17.97
CA LYS A 207 1.52 13.78 -18.03
C LYS A 207 0.96 14.10 -16.64
N LEU A 208 1.37 13.38 -15.60
CA LEU A 208 0.97 13.63 -14.22
C LEU A 208 1.37 15.03 -13.78
N GLY A 209 2.62 15.43 -14.00
CA GLY A 209 3.13 16.76 -13.75
C GLY A 209 3.09 17.21 -12.28
N ALA A 210 3.05 16.26 -11.34
CA ALA A 210 3.10 16.54 -9.91
C ALA A 210 4.54 16.60 -9.41
N GLN A 211 4.81 17.52 -8.48
CA GLN A 211 6.13 17.66 -7.82
C GLN A 211 6.21 16.82 -6.54
N PHE A 212 5.10 16.68 -5.85
CA PHE A 212 4.97 15.91 -4.61
C PHE A 212 3.69 15.08 -4.67
N GLY A 213 3.65 13.97 -3.94
CA GLY A 213 2.47 13.11 -3.90
C GLY A 213 2.18 12.60 -2.51
N TYR A 214 1.01 12.00 -2.37
CA TYR A 214 0.52 11.31 -1.18
C TYR A 214 -0.32 10.12 -1.64
N THR A 215 0.05 8.91 -1.22
CA THR A 215 -0.83 7.74 -1.36
C THR A 215 -1.86 7.73 -0.24
N LEU A 216 -3.08 7.35 -0.55
CA LEU A 216 -4.19 7.20 0.41
C LEU A 216 -4.41 5.71 0.65
N ASP A 217 -3.48 5.04 1.32
CA ASP A 217 -3.37 3.58 1.38
C ASP A 217 -2.89 3.13 2.78
N GLY A 218 -3.22 3.93 3.80
CA GLY A 218 -2.79 3.68 5.18
C GLY A 218 -3.92 3.14 6.09
N GLY A 219 -3.51 2.63 7.24
CA GLY A 219 -4.37 2.00 8.23
C GLY A 219 -5.22 2.98 9.05
N GLU A 220 -5.05 2.95 10.37
CA GLU A 220 -5.87 3.69 11.34
C GLU A 220 -5.92 5.20 11.09
N ALA A 221 -7.05 5.82 11.41
CA ALA A 221 -7.21 7.27 11.29
C ALA A 221 -6.12 8.03 12.06
N GLY A 222 -5.47 8.96 11.34
CA GLY A 222 -4.36 9.75 11.84
C GLY A 222 -2.99 9.14 11.59
N SER A 223 -2.89 7.92 11.03
CA SER A 223 -1.59 7.37 10.65
C SER A 223 -0.98 8.12 9.46
N LEU A 224 0.32 8.30 9.53
CA LEU A 224 1.17 8.88 8.50
C LEU A 224 2.44 8.05 8.42
N GLU A 225 2.64 7.43 7.29
CA GLU A 225 3.76 6.53 7.06
C GLU A 225 4.75 7.20 6.13
N ASP A 226 5.91 7.54 6.68
CA ASP A 226 7.00 8.23 5.98
C ASP A 226 8.24 7.33 5.81
N GLU A 227 8.10 6.05 6.14
CA GLU A 227 9.18 5.08 6.12
C GLU A 227 8.67 3.69 5.70
N THR A 228 9.38 3.05 4.78
CA THR A 228 9.11 1.68 4.33
C THR A 228 10.34 0.80 4.47
N PHE A 229 10.20 -0.52 4.39
CA PHE A 229 11.35 -1.36 4.12
C PHE A 229 12.01 -0.98 2.79
N SER A 230 13.32 -1.26 2.70
CA SER A 230 14.00 -1.57 1.44
C SER A 230 13.88 -3.06 1.17
N ALA A 231 13.70 -3.44 -0.09
CA ALA A 231 13.37 -4.81 -0.48
C ALA A 231 14.30 -5.35 -1.57
N GLY A 232 14.78 -6.54 -1.35
CA GLY A 232 15.49 -7.35 -2.33
C GLY A 232 14.86 -8.74 -2.48
N ALA A 233 14.98 -9.31 -3.65
CA ALA A 233 14.80 -10.74 -3.88
C ALA A 233 16.14 -11.40 -4.09
N ALA A 234 16.35 -12.58 -3.51
CA ALA A 234 17.52 -13.40 -3.76
C ALA A 234 17.11 -14.73 -4.37
N THR A 235 17.89 -15.21 -5.34
CA THR A 235 17.70 -16.56 -5.89
C THR A 235 19.01 -17.32 -5.74
N ILE A 236 18.93 -18.48 -5.10
CA ILE A 236 20.01 -19.45 -5.01
C ILE A 236 19.74 -20.56 -6.02
N THR A 237 20.60 -20.71 -7.00
CA THR A 237 20.54 -21.81 -7.97
C THR A 237 21.64 -22.83 -7.65
N ILE A 238 21.26 -24.05 -7.36
CA ILE A 238 22.16 -25.15 -7.01
C ILE A 238 22.20 -26.13 -8.18
N SER A 239 23.40 -26.46 -8.65
CA SER A 239 23.61 -27.49 -9.66
C SER A 239 24.29 -28.69 -9.04
N GLY A 240 23.76 -29.88 -9.30
CA GLY A 240 24.28 -31.16 -8.87
C GLY A 240 24.86 -31.98 -10.02
N ILE A 241 25.10 -33.26 -9.78
CA ILE A 241 25.59 -34.22 -10.79
C ILE A 241 24.57 -35.36 -10.89
N ILE A 242 23.99 -35.54 -12.07
CA ILE A 242 23.03 -36.60 -12.29
C ILE A 242 23.68 -37.83 -12.89
N VAL A 243 23.30 -39.00 -12.40
CA VAL A 243 23.58 -40.30 -12.95
C VAL A 243 22.39 -41.23 -12.74
N HIS A 244 22.36 -42.35 -13.48
CA HIS A 244 21.24 -43.33 -13.30
C HIS A 244 21.18 -43.80 -11.83
N PRO A 245 20.02 -43.72 -11.16
CA PRO A 245 19.92 -44.02 -9.73
C PRO A 245 20.47 -45.38 -9.31
N GLY A 246 20.32 -46.41 -10.14
CA GLY A 246 20.86 -47.75 -9.88
C GLY A 246 22.40 -47.84 -9.84
N TYR A 247 23.10 -46.79 -10.34
CA TYR A 247 24.57 -46.75 -10.41
C TYR A 247 25.14 -45.49 -9.72
N ALA A 248 24.32 -44.89 -8.84
CA ALA A 248 24.56 -43.56 -8.30
C ALA A 248 25.50 -43.50 -7.12
N LYS A 249 25.90 -44.64 -6.52
CA LYS A 249 26.77 -44.66 -5.33
C LYS A 249 28.08 -43.93 -5.60
N ASN A 250 28.35 -42.93 -4.78
CA ASN A 250 29.55 -42.05 -4.83
C ASN A 250 29.68 -41.23 -6.15
N LYS A 251 28.58 -41.04 -6.90
CA LYS A 251 28.60 -40.32 -8.18
C LYS A 251 27.48 -39.25 -8.27
N LEU A 252 26.29 -39.56 -7.73
CA LEU A 252 25.15 -38.66 -7.76
C LEU A 252 25.31 -37.56 -6.71
N VAL A 253 25.15 -36.32 -7.14
CA VAL A 253 25.05 -35.16 -6.26
C VAL A 253 23.67 -34.54 -6.51
N ASN A 254 22.75 -34.68 -5.56
CA ASN A 254 21.34 -34.31 -5.74
C ASN A 254 21.09 -32.87 -5.27
N ALA A 255 20.81 -31.98 -6.22
CA ALA A 255 20.55 -30.55 -5.96
C ALA A 255 19.33 -30.32 -5.03
N LEU A 256 18.27 -31.14 -5.10
CA LEU A 256 17.11 -31.03 -4.20
C LEU A 256 17.48 -31.29 -2.74
N LYS A 257 18.36 -32.30 -2.47
CA LYS A 257 18.84 -32.58 -1.12
C LYS A 257 19.69 -31.43 -0.57
N ILE A 258 20.49 -30.81 -1.44
CA ILE A 258 21.30 -29.66 -1.06
C ILE A 258 20.41 -28.44 -0.78
N ALA A 259 19.37 -28.20 -1.59
CA ALA A 259 18.40 -27.14 -1.34
C ALA A 259 17.71 -27.32 0.01
N GLY A 260 17.29 -28.56 0.35
CA GLY A 260 16.74 -28.87 1.68
C GLY A 260 17.75 -28.60 2.81
N ALA A 261 19.04 -28.94 2.61
CA ALA A 261 20.08 -28.65 3.61
C ALA A 261 20.34 -27.16 3.77
N VAL A 262 20.26 -26.35 2.70
CA VAL A 262 20.34 -24.88 2.79
C VAL A 262 19.20 -24.33 3.60
N LEU A 263 17.95 -24.75 3.37
CA LEU A 263 16.80 -24.32 4.15
C LEU A 263 16.89 -24.74 5.63
N ASP A 264 17.38 -25.95 5.92
CA ASP A 264 17.56 -26.41 7.30
C ASP A 264 18.69 -25.69 8.06
N ALA A 265 19.68 -25.17 7.33
CA ALA A 265 20.79 -24.40 7.89
C ALA A 265 20.41 -22.94 8.24
N LEU A 266 19.24 -22.45 7.81
CA LEU A 266 18.76 -21.12 8.20
C LEU A 266 18.42 -21.08 9.70
N PRO A 267 18.65 -19.95 10.38
CA PRO A 267 18.23 -19.77 11.78
C PRO A 267 16.74 -20.04 11.95
N LYS A 268 16.38 -20.78 13.01
CA LYS A 268 15.00 -21.24 13.24
C LYS A 268 14.20 -20.33 14.16
N ASN A 269 14.87 -19.51 14.98
CA ASN A 269 14.23 -18.68 16.01
C ASN A 269 14.56 -17.20 15.86
N GLU A 270 15.08 -16.80 14.74
CA GLU A 270 15.42 -15.41 14.39
C GLU A 270 15.42 -15.24 12.87
N TRP A 271 15.39 -14.00 12.42
CA TRP A 271 15.70 -13.63 11.04
C TRP A 271 14.66 -14.05 10.00
N SER A 272 13.47 -14.44 10.40
CA SER A 272 12.33 -14.75 9.55
C SER A 272 11.13 -13.86 9.89
N PRO A 273 10.12 -13.72 9.02
CA PRO A 273 8.92 -12.93 9.31
C PRO A 273 8.23 -13.38 10.61
N GLU A 274 8.24 -14.68 10.90
CA GLU A 274 7.59 -15.28 12.07
C GLU A 274 8.33 -14.98 13.38
N THR A 275 9.55 -14.48 13.31
CA THR A 275 10.44 -14.28 14.47
C THR A 275 10.92 -12.86 14.64
N THR A 276 10.50 -11.93 13.77
CA THR A 276 10.92 -10.53 13.78
C THR A 276 9.75 -9.58 13.86
N SER A 277 9.92 -8.45 14.54
CA SER A 277 8.92 -7.40 14.70
C SER A 277 9.53 -6.00 14.48
N ASP A 278 8.71 -4.99 14.57
CA ASP A 278 9.08 -3.58 14.56
C ASP A 278 10.10 -3.24 13.46
N ARG A 279 11.30 -2.83 13.85
CA ARG A 279 12.36 -2.39 12.93
C ARG A 279 13.33 -3.50 12.51
N GLU A 280 13.07 -4.74 12.90
CA GLU A 280 13.93 -5.87 12.54
C GLU A 280 13.71 -6.29 11.09
N GLY A 281 14.78 -6.39 10.31
CA GLY A 281 14.77 -6.97 8.97
C GLY A 281 14.63 -8.48 8.98
N PHE A 282 14.32 -9.07 7.83
CA PHE A 282 14.15 -10.51 7.71
C PHE A 282 14.57 -11.08 6.36
N VAL A 283 14.77 -12.40 6.33
CA VAL A 283 14.95 -13.23 5.14
C VAL A 283 13.90 -14.33 5.14
N HIS A 284 13.13 -14.43 4.06
CA HIS A 284 12.03 -15.39 3.97
C HIS A 284 12.12 -16.21 2.68
N PRO A 285 12.27 -17.54 2.76
CA PRO A 285 12.17 -18.41 1.59
C PRO A 285 10.71 -18.48 1.12
N VAL A 286 10.45 -18.12 -0.14
CA VAL A 286 9.09 -18.07 -0.72
C VAL A 286 8.81 -19.21 -1.69
N ALA A 287 9.83 -19.79 -2.32
CA ALA A 287 9.66 -20.90 -3.22
C ALA A 287 10.91 -21.77 -3.31
N VAL A 288 10.70 -23.06 -3.50
CA VAL A 288 11.73 -24.02 -3.88
C VAL A 288 11.23 -24.85 -5.07
N ASN A 289 12.01 -24.88 -6.14
CA ASN A 289 11.67 -25.62 -7.36
C ASN A 289 12.89 -26.38 -7.86
N GLY A 290 12.69 -27.49 -8.55
CA GLY A 290 13.79 -28.15 -9.22
C GLY A 290 13.65 -29.65 -9.37
N ILE A 291 14.77 -30.23 -9.84
CA ILE A 291 14.99 -31.65 -10.02
C ILE A 291 16.36 -32.04 -9.42
N ALA A 292 16.72 -33.31 -9.46
CA ALA A 292 18.00 -33.77 -8.90
C ALA A 292 19.26 -33.11 -9.50
N GLU A 293 19.19 -32.66 -10.76
CA GLU A 293 20.28 -31.98 -11.44
C GLU A 293 20.41 -30.51 -11.05
N LYS A 294 19.29 -29.82 -10.90
CA LYS A 294 19.24 -28.37 -10.62
C LYS A 294 18.06 -28.02 -9.72
N ALA A 295 18.31 -27.24 -8.70
CA ALA A 295 17.27 -26.72 -7.82
C ALA A 295 17.46 -25.20 -7.61
N THR A 296 16.34 -24.48 -7.42
CA THR A 296 16.33 -23.05 -7.10
C THR A 296 15.58 -22.81 -5.81
N ILE A 297 16.09 -21.90 -4.98
CA ILE A 297 15.40 -21.38 -3.80
C ILE A 297 15.24 -19.88 -4.00
N GLN A 298 14.02 -19.36 -3.87
CA GLN A 298 13.72 -17.94 -3.96
C GLN A 298 13.45 -17.37 -2.58
N PHE A 299 14.01 -16.20 -2.31
CA PHE A 299 13.87 -15.48 -1.05
C PHE A 299 13.42 -14.05 -1.29
N ILE A 300 12.64 -13.52 -0.37
CA ILE A 300 12.49 -12.09 -0.16
C ILE A 300 13.33 -11.66 1.03
N VAL A 301 13.97 -10.50 0.91
CA VAL A 301 14.86 -9.92 1.93
C VAL A 301 14.39 -8.50 2.21
N ARG A 302 14.22 -8.15 3.46
CA ARG A 302 13.67 -6.87 3.91
C ARG A 302 14.52 -6.27 5.02
N ASP A 303 14.74 -4.96 4.96
CA ASP A 303 15.32 -4.16 6.04
C ASP A 303 14.99 -2.70 5.83
N PHE A 304 14.88 -1.90 6.89
CA PHE A 304 14.68 -0.45 6.77
C PHE A 304 15.92 0.26 6.23
N ALA A 305 17.11 -0.26 6.51
CA ALA A 305 18.38 0.30 6.05
C ALA A 305 18.94 -0.49 4.86
N VAL A 306 19.39 0.21 3.83
CA VAL A 306 20.06 -0.44 2.67
C VAL A 306 21.32 -1.25 3.11
N ALA A 307 22.05 -0.72 4.11
CA ALA A 307 23.20 -1.43 4.67
C ALA A 307 22.80 -2.74 5.37
N GLY A 308 21.64 -2.75 6.08
CA GLY A 308 21.07 -3.95 6.70
C GLY A 308 20.65 -4.98 5.65
N LEU A 309 19.96 -4.50 4.58
CA LEU A 309 19.59 -5.36 3.45
C LEU A 309 20.81 -6.07 2.85
N GLN A 310 21.93 -5.35 2.65
CA GLN A 310 23.15 -5.95 2.15
C GLN A 310 23.74 -6.98 3.13
N GLN A 311 23.74 -6.72 4.43
CA GLN A 311 24.19 -7.66 5.45
C GLN A 311 23.36 -8.96 5.44
N HIS A 312 22.04 -8.85 5.25
CA HIS A 312 21.17 -10.02 5.10
C HIS A 312 21.55 -10.85 3.85
N HIS A 313 21.78 -10.20 2.71
CA HIS A 313 22.23 -10.90 1.49
C HIS A 313 23.58 -11.59 1.69
N ASP A 314 24.54 -10.94 2.34
CA ASP A 314 25.87 -11.51 2.59
C ASP A 314 25.79 -12.72 3.55
N ARG A 315 24.99 -12.61 4.61
CA ARG A 315 24.74 -13.71 5.55
C ARG A 315 24.08 -14.91 4.85
N LEU A 316 23.03 -14.68 4.06
CA LEU A 316 22.33 -15.72 3.31
C LEU A 316 23.26 -16.43 2.33
N LYS A 317 24.03 -15.66 1.54
CA LYS A 317 24.99 -16.18 0.58
C LYS A 317 26.07 -17.02 1.27
N LYS A 318 26.57 -16.59 2.42
CA LYS A 318 27.58 -17.31 3.22
C LYS A 318 27.02 -18.65 3.71
N ILE A 319 25.84 -18.68 4.32
CA ILE A 319 25.20 -19.92 4.80
C ILE A 319 25.04 -20.91 3.64
N ALA A 320 24.50 -20.46 2.50
CA ALA A 320 24.28 -21.32 1.34
C ALA A 320 25.62 -21.86 0.78
N ALA A 321 26.65 -21.01 0.70
CA ALA A 321 27.97 -21.42 0.20
C ALA A 321 28.63 -22.46 1.11
N GLU A 322 28.52 -22.30 2.44
CA GLU A 322 29.09 -23.27 3.41
C GLU A 322 28.39 -24.63 3.29
N VAL A 323 27.06 -24.64 3.13
CA VAL A 323 26.33 -25.88 2.91
C VAL A 323 26.71 -26.55 1.61
N VAL A 324 26.73 -25.81 0.49
CA VAL A 324 27.04 -26.37 -0.84
C VAL A 324 28.46 -26.90 -0.89
N ALA A 325 29.41 -26.25 -0.23
CA ALA A 325 30.82 -26.71 -0.16
C ALA A 325 30.97 -28.11 0.51
N GLY A 326 30.02 -28.53 1.33
CA GLY A 326 29.94 -29.86 1.91
C GLY A 326 29.62 -30.97 0.89
N PHE A 327 29.20 -30.64 -0.34
CA PHE A 327 28.77 -31.57 -1.38
C PHE A 327 29.75 -31.50 -2.57
N SER A 328 30.72 -32.40 -2.59
CA SER A 328 31.73 -32.44 -3.67
C SER A 328 31.08 -32.53 -5.06
N GLY A 329 31.45 -31.60 -5.95
CA GLY A 329 30.92 -31.50 -7.31
C GLY A 329 29.64 -30.69 -7.45
N ALA A 330 29.04 -30.23 -6.36
CA ALA A 330 27.98 -29.24 -6.43
C ALA A 330 28.49 -27.82 -6.68
N THR A 331 27.71 -27.00 -7.36
CA THR A 331 27.98 -25.57 -7.53
C THR A 331 26.73 -24.76 -7.18
N MET A 332 26.91 -23.47 -6.85
CA MET A 332 25.80 -22.57 -6.67
C MET A 332 26.03 -21.22 -7.35
N GLU A 333 24.95 -20.62 -7.80
CA GLU A 333 24.86 -19.23 -8.23
C GLU A 333 23.95 -18.48 -7.25
N TYR A 334 24.31 -17.24 -6.90
CA TYR A 334 23.53 -16.35 -6.05
C TYR A 334 23.24 -15.06 -6.79
N THR A 335 21.98 -14.76 -7.04
CA THR A 335 21.55 -13.54 -7.72
C THR A 335 20.67 -12.68 -6.82
N ILE A 336 20.78 -11.36 -6.95
CA ILE A 336 20.00 -10.37 -6.23
C ILE A 336 19.23 -9.54 -7.25
N LYS A 337 17.95 -9.25 -6.94
CA LYS A 337 17.14 -8.28 -7.66
C LYS A 337 16.59 -7.27 -6.63
N GLU A 338 16.96 -6.00 -6.76
CA GLU A 338 16.33 -4.93 -6.00
C GLU A 338 14.86 -4.78 -6.43
N GLN A 339 13.96 -4.60 -5.46
CA GLN A 339 12.52 -4.47 -5.72
C GLN A 339 12.04 -3.03 -5.48
N TYR A 340 12.35 -2.46 -4.33
CA TYR A 340 12.09 -1.06 -3.95
C TYR A 340 12.99 -0.65 -2.79
N ARG A 341 13.06 0.65 -2.53
CA ARG A 341 13.84 1.24 -1.43
C ARG A 341 12.95 1.97 -0.44
N ASN A 342 13.47 2.16 0.76
CA ASN A 342 12.84 2.96 1.81
C ASN A 342 12.61 4.39 1.33
N MET A 343 11.35 4.85 1.34
CA MET A 343 10.98 6.20 0.91
C MET A 343 11.57 7.30 1.80
N LYS A 344 11.91 6.97 3.04
CA LYS A 344 12.43 7.94 4.01
C LYS A 344 13.69 8.65 3.52
N GLU A 345 14.58 7.97 2.80
CA GLU A 345 15.80 8.58 2.24
C GLU A 345 15.50 9.76 1.30
N VAL A 346 14.37 9.70 0.60
CA VAL A 346 13.90 10.77 -0.28
C VAL A 346 13.11 11.81 0.51
N LEU A 347 12.20 11.38 1.39
CA LEU A 347 11.34 12.27 2.17
C LEU A 347 12.15 13.15 3.14
N ASP A 348 13.25 12.67 3.69
CA ASP A 348 14.15 13.47 4.55
C ASP A 348 14.80 14.66 3.80
N GLN A 349 14.88 14.60 2.47
CA GLN A 349 15.32 15.71 1.63
C GLN A 349 14.19 16.71 1.31
N HIS A 350 12.93 16.33 1.61
CA HIS A 350 11.74 17.13 1.38
C HIS A 350 10.84 17.18 2.63
N PRO A 351 11.36 17.66 3.78
CA PRO A 351 10.67 17.55 5.08
C PRO A 351 9.31 18.25 5.12
N GLN A 352 9.07 19.25 4.25
CA GLN A 352 7.78 19.94 4.15
C GLN A 352 6.65 18.99 3.73
N VAL A 353 6.93 17.95 2.95
CA VAL A 353 5.92 16.99 2.48
C VAL A 353 5.27 16.27 3.66
N VAL A 354 6.11 15.76 4.57
CA VAL A 354 5.66 15.08 5.79
C VAL A 354 5.04 16.07 6.78
N ALA A 355 5.70 17.22 7.01
CA ALA A 355 5.22 18.22 7.97
C ALA A 355 3.84 18.80 7.59
N TYR A 356 3.56 18.98 6.29
CA TYR A 356 2.26 19.47 5.83
C TYR A 356 1.16 18.40 5.97
N ALA A 357 1.50 17.13 5.76
CA ALA A 357 0.57 16.03 6.04
C ALA A 357 0.24 15.94 7.53
N GLU A 358 1.23 16.04 8.43
CA GLU A 358 1.01 16.11 9.89
C GLU A 358 0.06 17.26 10.26
N ALA A 359 0.31 18.45 9.72
CA ALA A 359 -0.56 19.61 9.97
C ALA A 359 -1.99 19.41 9.43
N ALA A 360 -2.15 18.76 8.28
CA ALA A 360 -3.45 18.47 7.69
C ALA A 360 -4.26 17.48 8.54
N ILE A 361 -3.63 16.41 9.01
CA ILE A 361 -4.22 15.43 9.91
C ILE A 361 -4.71 16.11 11.20
N GLN A 362 -3.88 17.00 11.77
CA GLN A 362 -4.26 17.78 12.97
C GLN A 362 -5.44 18.72 12.69
N ARG A 363 -5.46 19.41 11.53
CA ARG A 363 -6.59 20.26 11.12
C ARG A 363 -7.90 19.48 10.91
N ALA A 364 -7.79 18.22 10.46
CA ALA A 364 -8.94 17.32 10.38
C ALA A 364 -9.44 16.85 11.76
N GLY A 365 -8.79 17.28 12.85
CA GLY A 365 -9.15 16.97 14.24
C GLY A 365 -8.65 15.62 14.73
N LEU A 366 -7.59 15.09 14.13
CA LEU A 366 -6.99 13.81 14.49
C LEU A 366 -5.62 14.00 15.15
N THR A 367 -5.23 13.01 15.95
CA THR A 367 -3.86 12.91 16.47
C THR A 367 -2.99 12.20 15.43
N VAL A 368 -1.84 12.78 15.12
CA VAL A 368 -0.88 12.15 14.19
C VAL A 368 -0.25 10.92 14.84
N LYS A 369 -0.26 9.81 14.12
CA LYS A 369 0.42 8.56 14.45
C LYS A 369 1.45 8.30 13.37
N LYS A 370 2.74 8.52 13.69
CA LYS A 370 3.82 8.19 12.72
C LYS A 370 4.12 6.71 12.80
N GLU A 371 4.05 6.06 11.67
CA GLU A 371 4.25 4.61 11.55
C GLU A 371 5.25 4.30 10.44
N SER A 372 5.80 3.10 10.47
CA SER A 372 6.70 2.57 9.44
C SER A 372 6.09 1.30 8.87
N ILE A 373 6.11 1.17 7.55
CA ILE A 373 5.55 0.02 6.84
C ILE A 373 6.61 -1.07 6.71
N ARG A 374 6.30 -2.29 7.17
CA ARG A 374 7.15 -3.49 6.96
C ARG A 374 6.97 -4.12 5.57
N GLY A 375 6.65 -3.30 4.59
CA GLY A 375 6.42 -3.61 3.18
C GLY A 375 6.82 -2.44 2.29
N GLY A 376 6.32 -2.42 1.07
CA GLY A 376 6.42 -1.30 0.13
C GLY A 376 5.03 -0.84 -0.27
N THR A 377 4.92 0.37 -0.79
CA THR A 377 3.71 0.95 -1.37
C THR A 377 4.07 1.64 -2.69
N ASP A 378 3.07 2.04 -3.46
CA ASP A 378 3.30 2.92 -4.61
C ASP A 378 4.05 4.19 -4.20
N GLY A 379 3.82 4.73 -2.99
CA GLY A 379 4.52 5.90 -2.46
C GLY A 379 6.04 5.71 -2.37
N SER A 380 6.50 4.51 -1.96
CA SER A 380 7.93 4.21 -1.94
C SER A 380 8.55 4.21 -3.35
N ARG A 381 7.81 3.72 -4.35
CA ARG A 381 8.27 3.70 -5.75
C ARG A 381 8.22 5.10 -6.36
N PHE A 382 7.13 5.85 -6.16
CA PHE A 382 7.00 7.25 -6.61
C PHE A 382 8.14 8.13 -6.10
N SER A 383 8.56 7.94 -4.86
CA SER A 383 9.65 8.70 -4.26
C SER A 383 10.95 8.58 -5.07
N TYR A 384 11.25 7.39 -5.62
CA TYR A 384 12.46 7.16 -6.40
C TYR A 384 12.34 7.46 -7.92
N ILE A 385 11.13 7.74 -8.40
CA ILE A 385 10.92 8.20 -9.79
C ILE A 385 10.62 9.70 -9.88
N GLY A 386 10.88 10.44 -8.80
CA GLY A 386 10.91 11.90 -8.81
C GLY A 386 9.70 12.59 -8.14
N MET A 387 8.84 11.86 -7.43
CA MET A 387 7.71 12.41 -6.69
C MET A 387 7.77 11.92 -5.22
N PRO A 388 8.42 12.67 -4.30
CA PRO A 388 8.40 12.34 -2.87
C PRO A 388 6.97 12.13 -2.37
N CYS A 389 6.66 10.94 -1.81
CA CYS A 389 5.29 10.49 -1.62
C CYS A 389 5.15 9.62 -0.36
N PRO A 390 4.80 10.20 0.80
CA PRO A 390 4.41 9.45 1.99
C PRO A 390 3.02 8.86 1.83
N ASN A 391 2.65 7.96 2.74
CA ASN A 391 1.35 7.31 2.78
C ASN A 391 0.47 7.89 3.90
N ILE A 392 -0.80 8.16 3.60
CA ILE A 392 -1.80 8.71 4.51
C ILE A 392 -2.88 7.66 4.75
N PHE A 393 -3.43 7.63 5.94
CA PHE A 393 -4.49 6.72 6.38
C PHE A 393 -5.76 6.78 5.51
N THR A 394 -6.48 5.67 5.49
CA THR A 394 -7.88 5.56 5.02
C THR A 394 -8.82 5.02 6.08
N GLY A 395 -8.29 4.29 7.07
CA GLY A 395 -9.04 3.62 8.12
C GLY A 395 -9.20 2.12 7.91
N MET A 396 -8.64 1.55 6.84
CA MET A 396 -8.76 0.13 6.50
C MET A 396 -8.14 -0.77 7.55
N GLN A 397 -8.74 -1.94 7.77
CA GLN A 397 -8.37 -2.89 8.80
C GLN A 397 -8.50 -4.32 8.31
N ASN A 398 -7.65 -5.21 8.84
CA ASN A 398 -7.65 -6.64 8.52
C ASN A 398 -7.59 -6.92 7.00
N ILE A 399 -6.85 -6.09 6.29
CA ILE A 399 -6.70 -6.15 4.83
C ILE A 399 -6.28 -7.54 4.35
N HIS A 400 -6.49 -7.87 3.07
CA HIS A 400 -6.19 -9.15 2.42
C HIS A 400 -6.92 -10.35 3.05
N SER A 401 -8.02 -10.11 3.77
CA SER A 401 -8.75 -11.17 4.46
C SER A 401 -10.27 -11.02 4.36
N LYS A 402 -10.99 -12.09 4.68
CA LYS A 402 -12.46 -12.08 4.77
C LYS A 402 -13.01 -11.25 5.94
N LEU A 403 -12.16 -10.93 6.91
CA LEU A 403 -12.48 -10.09 8.07
C LEU A 403 -12.11 -8.63 7.87
N GLU A 404 -11.82 -8.24 6.64
CA GLU A 404 -11.55 -6.86 6.26
C GLU A 404 -12.74 -5.96 6.58
N TRP A 405 -12.48 -4.80 7.17
CA TRP A 405 -13.49 -3.81 7.53
C TRP A 405 -12.94 -2.40 7.51
N ILE A 406 -13.84 -1.40 7.49
CA ILE A 406 -13.47 0.01 7.52
C ILE A 406 -14.51 0.86 8.25
N GLY A 407 -14.06 1.91 8.93
CA GLY A 407 -14.89 2.94 9.53
C GLY A 407 -15.32 4.01 8.51
N THR A 408 -16.62 4.32 8.45
CA THR A 408 -17.11 5.36 7.52
C THR A 408 -16.60 6.76 7.89
N LYS A 409 -16.41 7.01 9.19
CA LYS A 409 -15.84 8.25 9.71
C LYS A 409 -14.38 8.41 9.29
N ASP A 410 -13.61 7.33 9.24
CA ASP A 410 -12.20 7.39 8.92
C ASP A 410 -11.99 7.77 7.44
N MET A 411 -12.76 7.18 6.52
CA MET A 411 -12.76 7.57 5.12
C MET A 411 -13.14 9.05 4.93
N ALA A 412 -14.12 9.54 5.68
CA ALA A 412 -14.50 10.96 5.64
C ALA A 412 -13.35 11.85 6.13
N LYS A 413 -12.67 11.43 7.21
CA LYS A 413 -11.49 12.13 7.74
C LYS A 413 -10.29 12.11 6.79
N ALA A 414 -10.10 11.03 6.05
CA ALA A 414 -9.10 10.97 4.97
C ALA A 414 -9.40 12.02 3.89
N ALA A 415 -10.65 12.12 3.43
CA ALA A 415 -11.06 13.15 2.47
C ALA A 415 -10.89 14.58 3.02
N GLU A 416 -11.27 14.83 4.29
CA GLU A 416 -11.04 16.11 4.96
C GLU A 416 -9.54 16.45 5.04
N THR A 417 -8.68 15.46 5.31
CA THR A 417 -7.22 15.62 5.34
C THR A 417 -6.67 16.02 3.98
N ILE A 418 -7.15 15.44 2.88
CA ILE A 418 -6.79 15.83 1.51
C ILE A 418 -7.09 17.32 1.28
N VAL A 419 -8.28 17.78 1.69
CA VAL A 419 -8.69 19.19 1.52
C VAL A 419 -7.77 20.11 2.32
N HIS A 420 -7.55 19.81 3.60
CA HIS A 420 -6.65 20.61 4.46
C HIS A 420 -5.22 20.64 3.93
N LEU A 421 -4.72 19.51 3.45
CA LEU A 421 -3.37 19.40 2.90
C LEU A 421 -3.18 20.28 1.65
N SER A 422 -4.16 20.28 0.76
CA SER A 422 -4.17 21.14 -0.43
C SER A 422 -4.18 22.62 -0.06
N MET A 423 -4.95 23.01 0.96
CA MET A 423 -4.95 24.38 1.50
C MET A 423 -3.60 24.77 2.12
N ILE A 424 -2.98 23.85 2.88
CA ILE A 424 -1.67 24.08 3.52
C ILE A 424 -0.58 24.30 2.47
N TRP A 425 -0.58 23.52 1.39
CA TRP A 425 0.36 23.75 0.29
C TRP A 425 0.18 25.14 -0.33
N GLU A 426 -1.06 25.59 -0.47
CA GLU A 426 -1.34 26.97 -0.95
C GLU A 426 -0.88 28.02 0.06
N GLU A 427 -1.21 27.86 1.34
CA GLU A 427 -0.87 28.81 2.40
C GLU A 427 0.65 29.00 2.56
N LYS A 428 1.43 27.95 2.37
CA LYS A 428 2.90 27.90 2.61
C LYS A 428 3.74 28.20 1.37
N SER A 429 3.14 28.36 0.22
CA SER A 429 3.80 28.70 -1.06
C SER A 429 3.95 30.20 -1.29
#